data_0a61961621cbf7ff1d9ac3a35a9655fd
#
_entry.id   0a61961621cbf7ff1d9ac3a35a9655fd
#
_cell.length_a   1.000
_cell.length_b   1.000
_cell.length_c   1.000
_cell.angle_alpha   90.00
_cell.angle_beta   90.00
_cell.angle_gamma   90.00
#
_symmetry.space_group_name_H-M   'P 1'
#
loop_
_entity.id
_entity.type
_entity.pdbx_description
1 polymer ?
#
loop_
_entity_poly.entity_id
_entity_poly.type
_entity_poly.pdbx_seq_one_letter_code
_entity_poly.pdbx_strand_id
1 'polypeptide(L)'
;EKGAKLDGNYLLMVFLSTVVATIGLVENNVAVIIGAMVIAPLLGPNIALAFSTSLGDTRLMWSALKTSVAGLGLALILSCVAGMLLHIEPLGSEILARTDVGISGVLLALASGAAAVLSLTTGVSSALVGVMVAVALLPPTATLGMMLGIGQYDYALGAALLLAVNVVCVNLSAKLVFLYRGVKPRTWLEKQKARQSTPVYIFVWGFLLMILLGAMAYFGATLTLLTTGAQAPTAGGRNSASPSLPNRGTMRMK
;
A
#
# COMPACT_ATOMS: atom_id res chain seq x y z
N GLU A 1 -16.22 16.12 10.52
CA GLU A 1 -16.45 16.86 9.26
C GLU A 1 -15.19 17.60 8.74
N LYS A 2 -14.32 18.15 9.63
CA LYS A 2 -13.10 18.87 9.18
C LYS A 2 -12.14 17.99 8.37
N GLY A 3 -11.98 16.70 8.70
CA GLY A 3 -11.10 15.78 8.00
C GLY A 3 -11.59 15.29 6.63
N ALA A 4 -12.86 15.53 6.28
CA ALA A 4 -13.44 15.10 5.00
C ALA A 4 -13.52 16.21 3.94
N LYS A 5 -13.07 17.42 4.27
CA LYS A 5 -13.14 18.57 3.36
C LYS A 5 -11.91 18.60 2.45
N LEU A 6 -12.17 18.69 1.15
CA LEU A 6 -11.16 18.98 0.15
C LEU A 6 -10.87 20.49 0.18
N ASP A 7 -9.73 20.89 0.75
CA ASP A 7 -9.28 22.27 0.79
C ASP A 7 -7.87 22.43 0.20
N GLY A 8 -7.46 23.68 -0.06
CA GLY A 8 -6.16 23.96 -0.65
C GLY A 8 -5.00 23.50 0.23
N ASN A 9 -5.13 23.59 1.56
CA ASN A 9 -4.11 23.15 2.50
C ASN A 9 -3.93 21.62 2.45
N TYR A 10 -5.04 20.87 2.34
CA TYR A 10 -5.00 19.43 2.17
C TYR A 10 -4.20 19.03 0.91
N LEU A 11 -4.53 19.62 -0.24
CA LEU A 11 -3.85 19.35 -1.50
C LEU A 11 -2.37 19.75 -1.46
N LEU A 12 -2.04 20.89 -0.86
CA LEU A 12 -0.66 21.34 -0.69
C LEU A 12 0.15 20.35 0.17
N MET A 13 -0.43 19.89 1.28
CA MET A 13 0.25 18.89 2.14
C MET A 13 0.42 17.55 1.43
N VAL A 14 -0.57 17.10 0.65
CA VAL A 14 -0.43 15.90 -0.20
C VAL A 14 0.68 16.09 -1.23
N PHE A 15 0.73 17.25 -1.88
CA PHE A 15 1.79 17.58 -2.84
C PHE A 15 3.17 17.48 -2.18
N LEU A 16 3.39 18.20 -1.08
CA LEU A 16 4.68 18.23 -0.38
C LEU A 16 5.07 16.84 0.14
N SER A 17 4.13 16.12 0.76
CA SER A 17 4.40 14.77 1.26
C SER A 17 4.74 13.79 0.14
N THR A 18 4.10 13.92 -1.03
CA THR A 18 4.39 13.06 -2.18
C THR A 18 5.78 13.33 -2.75
N VAL A 19 6.18 14.60 -2.87
CA VAL A 19 7.53 14.96 -3.31
C VAL A 19 8.58 14.35 -2.39
N VAL A 20 8.41 14.52 -1.06
CA VAL A 20 9.34 13.94 -0.07
C VAL A 20 9.33 12.41 -0.12
N ALA A 21 8.15 11.78 -0.25
CA ALA A 21 8.04 10.32 -0.36
C ALA A 21 8.74 9.78 -1.61
N THR A 22 8.59 10.45 -2.74
CA THR A 22 9.21 10.04 -4.01
C THR A 22 10.74 10.13 -3.92
N ILE A 23 11.27 11.22 -3.37
CA ILE A 23 12.72 11.38 -3.13
C ILE A 23 13.21 10.28 -2.19
N GLY A 24 12.52 10.04 -1.07
CA GLY A 24 12.89 9.00 -0.11
C GLY A 24 12.89 7.59 -0.71
N LEU A 25 11.96 7.29 -1.61
CA LEU A 25 11.90 6.01 -2.33
C LEU A 25 13.05 5.86 -3.32
N VAL A 26 13.37 6.91 -4.08
CA VAL A 26 14.49 6.90 -5.04
C VAL A 26 15.83 6.77 -4.32
N GLU A 27 16.02 7.50 -3.22
CA GLU A 27 17.23 7.44 -2.40
C GLU A 27 17.31 6.19 -1.51
N ASN A 28 16.27 5.34 -1.52
CA ASN A 28 16.17 4.17 -0.64
C ASN A 28 16.31 4.54 0.86
N ASN A 29 15.78 5.69 1.24
CA ASN A 29 15.91 6.29 2.57
C ASN A 29 14.61 6.20 3.37
N VAL A 30 14.53 5.20 4.25
CA VAL A 30 13.36 4.94 5.11
C VAL A 30 13.00 6.14 5.98
N ALA A 31 13.99 6.87 6.52
CA ALA A 31 13.73 8.00 7.41
C ALA A 31 13.00 9.15 6.67
N VAL A 32 13.40 9.43 5.43
CA VAL A 32 12.74 10.43 4.57
C VAL A 32 11.32 9.99 4.22
N ILE A 33 11.12 8.70 3.90
CA ILE A 33 9.80 8.13 3.64
C ILE A 33 8.88 8.28 4.86
N ILE A 34 9.37 7.97 6.07
CA ILE A 34 8.61 8.17 7.32
C ILE A 34 8.28 9.66 7.53
N GLY A 35 9.24 10.56 7.27
CA GLY A 35 9.00 12.01 7.32
C GLY A 35 7.86 12.44 6.40
N ALA A 36 7.81 11.93 5.18
CA ALA A 36 6.72 12.18 4.24
C ALA A 36 5.35 11.72 4.79
N MET A 37 5.31 10.56 5.43
CA MET A 37 4.08 10.01 6.03
C MET A 37 3.54 10.88 7.17
N VAL A 38 4.42 11.52 7.94
CA VAL A 38 4.04 12.44 9.02
C VAL A 38 3.32 13.69 8.46
N ILE A 39 3.76 14.15 7.29
CA ILE A 39 3.19 15.33 6.62
C ILE A 39 1.86 15.00 5.94
N ALA A 40 1.70 13.77 5.46
CA ALA A 40 0.56 13.35 4.64
C ALA A 40 -0.77 13.41 5.40
N PRO A 41 -1.78 14.19 4.96
CA PRO A 41 -3.05 14.35 5.65
C PRO A 41 -4.08 13.25 5.28
N LEU A 42 -3.62 12.02 5.03
CA LEU A 42 -4.46 10.92 4.52
C LEU A 42 -5.35 10.27 5.57
N LEU A 43 -5.07 10.48 6.86
CA LEU A 43 -5.88 9.93 7.97
C LEU A 43 -7.32 10.44 7.94
N GLY A 44 -7.48 11.76 7.80
CA GLY A 44 -8.78 12.44 7.92
C GLY A 44 -9.85 11.84 7.00
N PRO A 45 -9.64 11.82 5.68
CA PRO A 45 -10.60 11.25 4.74
C PRO A 45 -10.90 9.77 4.96
N ASN A 46 -9.88 8.95 5.27
CA ASN A 46 -10.08 7.52 5.50
C ASN A 46 -10.92 7.23 6.75
N ILE A 47 -10.63 7.89 7.87
CA ILE A 47 -11.43 7.76 9.09
C ILE A 47 -12.85 8.31 8.88
N ALA A 48 -13.00 9.42 8.17
CA ALA A 48 -14.31 9.96 7.84
C ALA A 48 -15.12 8.98 6.97
N LEU A 49 -14.48 8.26 6.06
CA LEU A 49 -15.11 7.22 5.25
C LEU A 49 -15.56 6.04 6.11
N ALA A 50 -14.71 5.51 6.98
CA ALA A 50 -15.05 4.42 7.89
C ALA A 50 -16.18 4.84 8.87
N PHE A 51 -16.11 6.06 9.38
CA PHE A 51 -17.10 6.61 10.30
C PHE A 51 -18.45 6.83 9.63
N SER A 52 -18.49 7.46 8.44
CA SER A 52 -19.71 7.71 7.69
C SER A 52 -20.44 6.43 7.29
N THR A 53 -19.69 5.39 6.89
CA THR A 53 -20.25 4.07 6.60
C THR A 53 -20.81 3.37 7.85
N SER A 54 -20.29 3.66 9.03
CA SER A 54 -20.80 3.15 10.31
C SER A 54 -22.08 3.88 10.76
N LEU A 55 -22.23 5.15 10.39
CA LEU A 55 -23.43 5.95 10.69
C LEU A 55 -24.51 5.90 9.61
N GLY A 56 -24.19 5.39 8.41
CA GLY A 56 -25.08 5.44 7.24
C GLY A 56 -25.22 6.85 6.65
N ASP A 57 -24.26 7.77 6.95
CA ASP A 57 -24.24 9.13 6.40
C ASP A 57 -23.62 9.14 5.01
N THR A 58 -24.47 9.08 3.99
CA THR A 58 -24.06 9.08 2.58
C THR A 58 -23.42 10.39 2.13
N ARG A 59 -23.80 11.54 2.72
CA ARG A 59 -23.22 12.83 2.38
C ARG A 59 -21.75 12.91 2.82
N LEU A 60 -21.51 12.56 4.08
CA LEU A 60 -20.14 12.50 4.62
C LEU A 60 -19.30 11.46 3.89
N MET A 61 -19.88 10.30 3.57
CA MET A 61 -19.22 9.24 2.80
C MET A 61 -18.73 9.73 1.43
N TRP A 62 -19.59 10.41 0.66
CA TRP A 62 -19.20 10.96 -0.64
C TRP A 62 -18.16 12.07 -0.53
N SER A 63 -18.25 12.93 0.49
CA SER A 63 -17.24 13.97 0.75
C SER A 63 -15.89 13.34 1.07
N ALA A 64 -15.85 12.36 1.97
CA ALA A 64 -14.64 11.66 2.35
C ALA A 64 -14.02 10.90 1.18
N LEU A 65 -14.85 10.20 0.38
CA LEU A 65 -14.41 9.48 -0.80
C LEU A 65 -13.78 10.40 -1.84
N LYS A 66 -14.44 11.51 -2.16
CA LYS A 66 -13.91 12.52 -3.10
C LYS A 66 -12.56 13.07 -2.63
N THR A 67 -12.42 13.38 -1.34
CA THR A 67 -11.18 13.90 -0.76
C THR A 67 -10.07 12.85 -0.80
N SER A 68 -10.37 11.57 -0.46
CA SER A 68 -9.43 10.47 -0.59
C SER A 68 -8.96 10.25 -2.02
N VAL A 69 -9.90 10.18 -2.97
CA VAL A 69 -9.58 9.97 -4.39
C VAL A 69 -8.79 11.13 -4.96
N ALA A 70 -9.13 12.38 -4.60
CA ALA A 70 -8.38 13.56 -5.04
C ALA A 70 -6.95 13.55 -4.49
N GLY A 71 -6.77 13.22 -3.19
CA GLY A 71 -5.43 13.13 -2.59
C GLY A 71 -4.58 12.01 -3.18
N LEU A 72 -5.10 10.79 -3.26
CA LEU A 72 -4.38 9.65 -3.86
C LEU A 72 -4.13 9.87 -5.35
N GLY A 73 -5.09 10.46 -6.09
CA GLY A 73 -4.94 10.79 -7.49
C GLY A 73 -3.83 11.84 -7.73
N LEU A 74 -3.78 12.88 -6.89
CA LEU A 74 -2.70 13.87 -6.94
C LEU A 74 -1.34 13.23 -6.67
N ALA A 75 -1.25 12.39 -5.62
CA ALA A 75 -0.03 11.65 -5.30
C ALA A 75 0.41 10.74 -6.44
N LEU A 76 -0.53 10.02 -7.07
CA LEU A 76 -0.26 9.14 -8.20
C LEU A 76 0.28 9.91 -9.41
N ILE A 77 -0.36 11.03 -9.77
CA ILE A 77 0.05 11.85 -10.91
C ILE A 77 1.46 12.42 -10.68
N LEU A 78 1.70 12.98 -9.49
CA LEU A 78 3.02 13.56 -9.16
C LEU A 78 4.11 12.50 -9.19
N SER A 79 3.85 11.32 -8.62
CA SER A 79 4.82 10.21 -8.62
C SER A 79 5.04 9.64 -10.02
N CYS A 80 4.01 9.63 -10.87
CA CYS A 80 4.14 9.23 -12.27
C CYS A 80 5.05 10.21 -13.04
N VAL A 81 4.83 11.51 -12.87
CA VAL A 81 5.69 12.54 -13.46
C VAL A 81 7.13 12.41 -12.94
N ALA A 82 7.30 12.17 -11.65
CA ALA A 82 8.62 11.94 -11.07
C ALA A 82 9.30 10.69 -11.64
N GLY A 83 8.55 9.59 -11.83
CA GLY A 83 9.05 8.38 -12.49
C GLY A 83 9.52 8.63 -13.92
N MET A 84 8.81 9.49 -14.68
CA MET A 84 9.21 9.87 -16.03
C MET A 84 10.47 10.76 -16.07
N LEU A 85 10.65 11.60 -15.07
CA LEU A 85 11.76 12.57 -15.02
C LEU A 85 13.03 12.00 -14.39
N LEU A 86 12.88 11.11 -13.42
CA LEU A 86 14.00 10.54 -12.67
C LEU A 86 14.42 9.21 -13.30
N HIS A 87 15.71 9.05 -13.59
CA HIS A 87 16.26 7.75 -13.96
C HIS A 87 16.34 6.86 -12.70
N ILE A 88 15.40 5.92 -12.59
CA ILE A 88 15.29 5.02 -11.43
C ILE A 88 15.86 3.66 -11.84
N GLU A 89 17.19 3.53 -11.81
CA GLU A 89 17.90 2.26 -11.99
C GLU A 89 19.13 2.21 -11.07
N PRO A 90 19.36 1.11 -10.34
CA PRO A 90 18.48 -0.05 -10.12
C PRO A 90 17.33 0.24 -9.13
N LEU A 91 16.24 -0.56 -9.18
CA LEU A 91 15.12 -0.44 -8.26
C LEU A 91 15.59 -0.70 -6.82
N GLY A 92 15.44 0.30 -5.96
CA GLY A 92 15.81 0.20 -4.55
C GLY A 92 14.95 -0.80 -3.78
N SER A 93 15.48 -1.34 -2.68
CA SER A 93 14.76 -2.29 -1.80
C SER A 93 13.47 -1.72 -1.26
N GLU A 94 13.40 -0.41 -1.02
CA GLU A 94 12.21 0.29 -0.54
C GLU A 94 11.09 0.32 -1.59
N ILE A 95 11.42 0.47 -2.87
CA ILE A 95 10.46 0.38 -3.97
C ILE A 95 9.95 -1.06 -4.08
N LEU A 96 10.86 -2.03 -4.14
CA LEU A 96 10.51 -3.45 -4.29
C LEU A 96 9.65 -3.96 -3.13
N ALA A 97 9.94 -3.55 -1.89
CA ALA A 97 9.13 -3.92 -0.72
C ALA A 97 7.66 -3.44 -0.81
N ARG A 98 7.35 -2.50 -1.71
CA ARG A 98 5.99 -1.97 -1.93
C ARG A 98 5.33 -2.48 -3.21
N THR A 99 5.99 -3.38 -3.89
CA THR A 99 5.45 -4.12 -5.04
C THR A 99 5.11 -5.56 -4.69
N ASP A 100 5.57 -6.03 -3.52
CA ASP A 100 5.27 -7.36 -3.00
C ASP A 100 4.11 -7.29 -1.98
N VAL A 101 3.09 -8.10 -2.22
CA VAL A 101 1.90 -8.16 -1.37
C VAL A 101 1.96 -9.43 -0.54
N GLY A 102 2.48 -9.32 0.69
CA GLY A 102 2.56 -10.41 1.64
C GLY A 102 1.45 -10.38 2.69
N ILE A 103 1.23 -11.50 3.37
CA ILE A 103 0.27 -11.62 4.50
C ILE A 103 0.63 -10.64 5.63
N SER A 104 1.91 -10.37 5.83
CA SER A 104 2.41 -9.38 6.80
C SER A 104 1.87 -7.97 6.52
N GLY A 105 1.77 -7.56 5.25
CA GLY A 105 1.19 -6.29 4.83
C GLY A 105 -0.29 -6.20 5.17
N VAL A 106 -1.04 -7.27 4.94
CA VAL A 106 -2.47 -7.37 5.29
C VAL A 106 -2.68 -7.20 6.80
N LEU A 107 -1.90 -7.93 7.61
CA LEU A 107 -1.97 -7.83 9.07
C LEU A 107 -1.59 -6.43 9.57
N LEU A 108 -0.56 -5.82 8.98
CA LEU A 108 -0.14 -4.46 9.30
C LEU A 108 -1.25 -3.44 8.97
N ALA A 109 -1.89 -3.56 7.81
CA ALA A 109 -2.97 -2.67 7.39
C ALA A 109 -4.20 -2.80 8.30
N LEU A 110 -4.58 -4.04 8.70
CA LEU A 110 -5.66 -4.29 9.64
C LEU A 110 -5.35 -3.69 11.02
N ALA A 111 -4.14 -3.93 11.54
CA ALA A 111 -3.70 -3.39 12.82
C ALA A 111 -3.67 -1.84 12.80
N SER A 112 -3.19 -1.24 11.70
CA SER A 112 -3.13 0.22 11.53
C SER A 112 -4.52 0.86 11.56
N GLY A 113 -5.49 0.29 10.85
CA GLY A 113 -6.86 0.79 10.86
C GLY A 113 -7.54 0.66 12.22
N ALA A 114 -7.31 -0.46 12.92
CA ALA A 114 -7.81 -0.66 14.28
C ALA A 114 -7.18 0.34 15.27
N ALA A 115 -5.85 0.50 15.23
CA ALA A 115 -5.13 1.44 16.07
C ALA A 115 -5.57 2.89 15.81
N ALA A 116 -5.85 3.25 14.56
CA ALA A 116 -6.34 4.56 14.19
C ALA A 116 -7.65 4.92 14.92
N VAL A 117 -8.63 4.04 14.90
CA VAL A 117 -9.91 4.27 15.58
C VAL A 117 -9.77 4.23 17.10
N LEU A 118 -9.00 3.29 17.64
CA LEU A 118 -8.74 3.21 19.09
C LEU A 118 -8.12 4.51 19.60
N SER A 119 -7.09 5.03 18.92
CA SER A 119 -6.43 6.26 19.32
C SER A 119 -7.35 7.48 19.28
N LEU A 120 -8.19 7.60 18.24
CA LEU A 120 -9.20 8.67 18.16
C LEU A 120 -10.23 8.59 19.28
N THR A 121 -10.58 7.39 19.71
CA THR A 121 -11.57 7.19 20.79
C THR A 121 -10.97 7.34 22.19
N THR A 122 -9.67 7.22 22.35
CA THR A 122 -8.95 7.34 23.64
C THR A 122 -8.26 8.70 23.82
N GLY A 123 -8.31 9.59 22.81
CA GLY A 123 -7.72 10.93 22.87
C GLY A 123 -6.20 10.96 22.68
N VAL A 124 -5.61 9.86 22.17
CA VAL A 124 -4.19 9.84 21.79
C VAL A 124 -3.96 10.78 20.61
N SER A 125 -2.77 11.37 20.54
CA SER A 125 -2.39 12.32 19.51
C SER A 125 -2.71 11.82 18.09
N SER A 126 -3.53 12.57 17.36
CA SER A 126 -3.94 12.26 15.98
C SER A 126 -2.76 12.23 15.01
N ALA A 127 -1.64 12.88 15.33
CA ALA A 127 -0.45 12.90 14.48
C ALA A 127 0.21 11.51 14.38
N LEU A 128 0.41 10.82 15.51
CA LEU A 128 0.98 9.46 15.51
C LEU A 128 0.10 8.47 14.75
N VAL A 129 -1.20 8.62 14.91
CA VAL A 129 -2.19 7.78 14.20
C VAL A 129 -2.19 8.06 12.70
N GLY A 130 -2.01 9.34 12.32
CA GLY A 130 -1.89 9.77 10.93
C GLY A 130 -0.78 9.04 10.20
N VAL A 131 0.38 8.90 10.85
CA VAL A 131 1.51 8.14 10.31
C VAL A 131 1.15 6.69 10.03
N MET A 132 0.47 6.00 10.95
CA MET A 132 0.13 4.58 10.78
C MET A 132 -0.78 4.33 9.56
N VAL A 133 -1.74 5.23 9.30
CA VAL A 133 -2.59 5.12 8.10
C VAL A 133 -1.83 5.56 6.84
N ALA A 134 -0.99 6.59 6.94
CA ALA A 134 -0.19 7.07 5.82
C ALA A 134 0.85 6.03 5.36
N VAL A 135 1.40 5.20 6.28
CA VAL A 135 2.28 4.05 5.96
C VAL A 135 1.61 3.10 4.97
N ALA A 136 0.31 2.85 5.16
CA ALA A 136 -0.43 1.94 4.31
C ALA A 136 -0.79 2.54 2.93
N LEU A 137 -0.82 3.86 2.77
CA LEU A 137 -1.39 4.49 1.58
C LEU A 137 -0.36 5.25 0.73
N LEU A 138 0.44 6.13 1.33
CA LEU A 138 1.29 7.05 0.57
C LEU A 138 2.41 6.33 -0.19
N PRO A 139 3.25 5.47 0.44
CA PRO A 139 4.35 4.80 -0.27
C PRO A 139 3.89 3.87 -1.39
N PRO A 140 2.85 3.01 -1.22
CA PRO A 140 2.34 2.21 -2.31
C PRO A 140 1.79 3.07 -3.47
N THR A 141 1.13 4.20 -3.17
CA THR A 141 0.65 5.13 -4.20
C THR A 141 1.80 5.77 -4.96
N ALA A 142 2.85 6.21 -4.25
CA ALA A 142 4.03 6.80 -4.85
C ALA A 142 4.79 5.78 -5.71
N THR A 143 4.98 4.55 -5.20
CA THR A 143 5.60 3.45 -5.97
C THR A 143 4.77 3.12 -7.21
N LEU A 144 3.45 2.98 -7.09
CA LEU A 144 2.56 2.76 -8.24
C LEU A 144 2.75 3.83 -9.31
N GLY A 145 2.72 5.12 -8.92
CA GLY A 145 2.92 6.23 -9.85
C GLY A 145 4.28 6.16 -10.54
N MET A 146 5.36 5.99 -9.79
CA MET A 146 6.72 5.90 -10.36
C MET A 146 6.85 4.71 -11.31
N MET A 147 6.34 3.53 -10.95
CA MET A 147 6.40 2.33 -11.81
C MET A 147 5.62 2.52 -13.11
N LEU A 148 4.46 3.20 -13.06
CA LEU A 148 3.73 3.59 -14.27
C LEU A 148 4.54 4.59 -15.12
N GLY A 149 5.22 5.56 -14.48
CA GLY A 149 6.03 6.56 -15.15
C GLY A 149 7.21 5.99 -15.91
N ILE A 150 7.88 4.96 -15.39
CA ILE A 150 9.01 4.28 -16.05
C ILE A 150 8.58 3.10 -16.94
N GLY A 151 7.25 2.80 -17.04
CA GLY A 151 6.74 1.72 -17.87
C GLY A 151 6.89 0.30 -17.29
N GLN A 152 7.20 0.17 -16.00
CA GLN A 152 7.35 -1.11 -15.31
C GLN A 152 6.00 -1.60 -14.78
N TYR A 153 5.14 -2.10 -15.69
CA TYR A 153 3.75 -2.43 -15.40
C TYR A 153 3.57 -3.59 -14.40
N ASP A 154 4.49 -4.55 -14.37
CA ASP A 154 4.41 -5.68 -13.44
C ASP A 154 4.57 -5.21 -11.98
N TYR A 155 5.55 -4.36 -11.71
CA TYR A 155 5.73 -3.73 -10.40
C TYR A 155 4.61 -2.75 -10.07
N ALA A 156 4.09 -2.03 -11.08
CA ALA A 156 2.94 -1.15 -10.91
C ALA A 156 1.69 -1.94 -10.46
N LEU A 157 1.43 -3.11 -11.06
CA LEU A 157 0.33 -3.99 -10.65
C LEU A 157 0.50 -4.48 -9.21
N GLY A 158 1.71 -4.87 -8.80
CA GLY A 158 2.00 -5.24 -7.42
C GLY A 158 1.71 -4.11 -6.44
N ALA A 159 2.20 -2.89 -6.74
CA ALA A 159 1.93 -1.71 -5.92
C ALA A 159 0.44 -1.32 -5.90
N ALA A 160 -0.28 -1.48 -7.00
CA ALA A 160 -1.73 -1.25 -7.07
C ALA A 160 -2.50 -2.24 -6.19
N LEU A 161 -2.14 -3.53 -6.24
CA LEU A 161 -2.74 -4.56 -5.39
C LEU A 161 -2.46 -4.28 -3.91
N LEU A 162 -1.22 -3.92 -3.56
CA LEU A 162 -0.87 -3.55 -2.18
C LEU A 162 -1.69 -2.35 -1.70
N LEU A 163 -1.80 -1.30 -2.52
CA LEU A 163 -2.61 -0.13 -2.20
C LEU A 163 -4.08 -0.50 -2.00
N ALA A 164 -4.66 -1.29 -2.90
CA ALA A 164 -6.05 -1.72 -2.83
C ALA A 164 -6.33 -2.54 -1.57
N VAL A 165 -5.48 -3.54 -1.27
CA VAL A 165 -5.57 -4.35 -0.05
C VAL A 165 -5.49 -3.46 1.20
N ASN A 166 -4.54 -2.53 1.24
CA ASN A 166 -4.36 -1.63 2.37
C ASN A 166 -5.58 -0.72 2.59
N VAL A 167 -6.13 -0.13 1.53
CA VAL A 167 -7.36 0.68 1.61
C VAL A 167 -8.52 -0.13 2.20
N VAL A 168 -8.71 -1.36 1.70
CA VAL A 168 -9.78 -2.24 2.16
C VAL A 168 -9.57 -2.66 3.62
N CYS A 169 -8.37 -3.09 3.99
CA CYS A 169 -8.04 -3.54 5.34
C CYS A 169 -8.18 -2.42 6.37
N VAL A 170 -7.64 -1.22 6.08
CA VAL A 170 -7.75 -0.06 6.98
C VAL A 170 -9.22 0.33 7.20
N ASN A 171 -10.02 0.41 6.14
CA ASN A 171 -11.44 0.77 6.26
C ASN A 171 -12.27 -0.31 6.95
N LEU A 172 -12.00 -1.59 6.66
CA LEU A 172 -12.71 -2.72 7.29
C LEU A 172 -12.41 -2.79 8.79
N SER A 173 -11.14 -2.76 9.18
CA SER A 173 -10.73 -2.82 10.59
C SER A 173 -11.19 -1.59 11.37
N ALA A 174 -11.08 -0.39 10.80
CA ALA A 174 -11.59 0.83 11.40
C ALA A 174 -13.10 0.74 11.66
N LYS A 175 -13.86 0.22 10.71
CA LYS A 175 -15.30 0.02 10.86
C LYS A 175 -15.65 -1.00 11.95
N LEU A 176 -14.93 -2.14 12.01
CA LEU A 176 -15.12 -3.16 13.04
C LEU A 176 -14.89 -2.57 14.45
N VAL A 177 -13.84 -1.76 14.60
CA VAL A 177 -13.54 -1.10 15.89
C VAL A 177 -14.60 -0.05 16.24
N PHE A 178 -15.12 0.73 15.28
CA PHE A 178 -16.24 1.64 15.56
C PHE A 178 -17.48 0.91 16.05
N LEU A 179 -17.79 -0.24 15.47
CA LEU A 179 -18.89 -1.10 15.92
C LEU A 179 -18.65 -1.65 17.33
N TYR A 180 -17.44 -2.16 17.59
CA TYR A 180 -17.05 -2.67 18.91
C TYR A 180 -17.14 -1.58 20.00
N ARG A 181 -16.68 -0.37 19.71
CA ARG A 181 -16.77 0.80 20.61
C ARG A 181 -18.18 1.33 20.78
N GLY A 182 -19.14 0.77 20.08
CA GLY A 182 -20.55 1.15 20.24
C GLY A 182 -20.86 2.56 19.77
N VAL A 183 -20.09 3.07 18.78
CA VAL A 183 -20.38 4.35 18.12
C VAL A 183 -21.74 4.22 17.44
N LYS A 184 -22.77 4.80 18.07
CA LYS A 184 -24.16 4.72 17.59
C LYS A 184 -24.59 6.04 16.99
N PRO A 185 -25.41 6.01 15.93
CA PRO A 185 -26.04 7.21 15.39
C PRO A 185 -26.86 7.94 16.49
N ARG A 186 -26.80 9.25 16.49
CA ARG A 186 -27.49 10.06 17.53
C ARG A 186 -28.97 10.22 17.22
N THR A 187 -29.37 10.28 15.96
CA THR A 187 -30.76 10.46 15.53
C THR A 187 -31.44 9.15 15.19
N TRP A 188 -32.76 9.08 15.42
CA TRP A 188 -33.58 7.89 15.16
C TRP A 188 -33.52 7.47 13.67
N LEU A 189 -33.56 8.44 12.76
CA LEU A 189 -33.46 8.22 11.31
C LEU A 189 -32.08 7.65 10.89
N GLU A 190 -30.99 8.11 11.50
CA GLU A 190 -29.65 7.56 11.29
C GLU A 190 -29.53 6.13 11.82
N LYS A 191 -30.17 5.83 12.97
CA LYS A 191 -30.21 4.45 13.52
C LYS A 191 -30.87 3.48 12.56
N GLN A 192 -31.96 3.87 11.93
CA GLN A 192 -32.68 3.02 10.98
C GLN A 192 -31.84 2.78 9.70
N LYS A 193 -31.22 3.82 9.15
CA LYS A 193 -30.32 3.73 8.01
C LYS A 193 -29.06 2.90 8.31
N ALA A 194 -28.41 3.15 9.45
CA ALA A 194 -27.24 2.41 9.87
C ALA A 194 -27.52 0.92 10.07
N ARG A 195 -28.67 0.56 10.65
CA ARG A 195 -29.05 -0.84 10.89
C ARG A 195 -29.21 -1.63 9.58
N GLN A 196 -29.67 -0.99 8.52
CA GLN A 196 -29.80 -1.61 7.20
C GLN A 196 -28.50 -1.63 6.42
N SER A 197 -27.70 -0.56 6.49
CA SER A 197 -26.52 -0.40 5.65
C SER A 197 -25.24 -1.03 6.23
N THR A 198 -25.10 -1.09 7.57
CA THR A 198 -23.89 -1.60 8.22
C THR A 198 -23.51 -3.03 7.81
N PRO A 199 -24.42 -4.04 7.84
CA PRO A 199 -24.08 -5.40 7.42
C PRO A 199 -23.71 -5.46 5.94
N VAL A 200 -24.39 -4.70 5.09
CA VAL A 200 -24.11 -4.64 3.65
C VAL A 200 -22.70 -4.11 3.39
N TYR A 201 -22.30 -3.03 4.05
CA TYR A 201 -20.94 -2.50 3.89
C TYR A 201 -19.86 -3.45 4.43
N ILE A 202 -20.08 -4.14 5.54
CA ILE A 202 -19.13 -5.15 6.04
C ILE A 202 -18.99 -6.29 5.02
N PHE A 203 -20.12 -6.76 4.48
CA PHE A 203 -20.12 -7.80 3.46
C PHE A 203 -19.39 -7.35 2.20
N VAL A 204 -19.66 -6.13 1.70
CA VAL A 204 -19.00 -5.57 0.51
C VAL A 204 -17.48 -5.45 0.73
N TRP A 205 -17.04 -4.88 1.86
CA TRP A 205 -15.61 -4.75 2.16
C TRP A 205 -14.93 -6.09 2.40
N GLY A 206 -15.60 -7.03 3.08
CA GLY A 206 -15.11 -8.39 3.30
C GLY A 206 -15.02 -9.17 1.99
N PHE A 207 -16.02 -9.07 1.12
CA PHE A 207 -16.02 -9.70 -0.19
C PHE A 207 -14.93 -9.11 -1.10
N LEU A 208 -14.76 -7.78 -1.09
CA LEU A 208 -13.69 -7.12 -1.82
C LEU A 208 -12.31 -7.57 -1.33
N LEU A 209 -12.14 -7.72 -0.01
CA LEU A 209 -10.90 -8.25 0.56
C LEU A 209 -10.63 -9.69 0.09
N MET A 210 -11.65 -10.54 0.05
CA MET A 210 -11.51 -11.92 -0.45
C MET A 210 -11.09 -11.96 -1.92
N ILE A 211 -11.67 -11.09 -2.76
CA ILE A 211 -11.27 -10.97 -4.18
C ILE A 211 -9.82 -10.53 -4.29
N LEU A 212 -9.41 -9.51 -3.52
CA LEU A 212 -8.05 -8.99 -3.56
C LEU A 212 -7.03 -10.02 -3.04
N LEU A 213 -7.35 -10.78 -1.98
CA LEU A 213 -6.51 -11.87 -1.50
C LEU A 213 -6.38 -12.99 -2.55
N GLY A 214 -7.46 -13.32 -3.26
CA GLY A 214 -7.44 -14.25 -4.38
C GLY A 214 -6.57 -13.76 -5.53
N ALA A 215 -6.68 -12.49 -5.90
CA ALA A 215 -5.85 -11.86 -6.92
C ALA A 215 -4.36 -11.86 -6.50
N MET A 216 -4.06 -11.58 -5.23
CA MET A 216 -2.73 -11.63 -4.66
C MET A 216 -2.13 -13.04 -4.74
N ALA A 217 -2.90 -14.07 -4.35
CA ALA A 217 -2.46 -15.46 -4.43
C ALA A 217 -2.19 -15.90 -5.87
N TYR A 218 -3.05 -15.50 -6.80
CA TYR A 218 -2.89 -15.77 -8.23
C TYR A 218 -1.64 -15.09 -8.80
N PHE A 219 -1.43 -13.80 -8.50
CA PHE A 219 -0.28 -13.03 -8.96
C PHE A 219 1.04 -13.57 -8.38
N GLY A 220 1.07 -13.91 -7.08
CA GLY A 220 2.23 -14.53 -6.44
C GLY A 220 2.56 -15.91 -7.02
N ALA A 221 1.55 -16.73 -7.33
CA ALA A 221 1.75 -18.03 -7.95
C ALA A 221 2.30 -17.91 -9.39
N THR A 222 1.83 -16.94 -10.17
CA THR A 222 2.35 -16.71 -11.53
C THR A 222 3.79 -16.22 -11.54
N LEU A 223 4.17 -15.33 -10.61
CA LEU A 223 5.57 -14.89 -10.47
C LEU A 223 6.50 -16.03 -10.08
N THR A 224 6.10 -16.89 -9.13
CA THR A 224 6.90 -18.07 -8.73
C THR A 224 7.08 -19.07 -9.88
N LEU A 225 6.08 -19.30 -10.70
CA LEU A 225 6.17 -20.17 -11.87
C LEU A 225 7.13 -19.62 -12.93
N LEU A 226 7.11 -18.31 -13.16
CA LEU A 226 8.01 -17.65 -14.12
C LEU A 226 9.47 -17.69 -13.65
N THR A 227 9.74 -17.49 -12.35
CA THR A 227 11.09 -17.57 -11.78
C THR A 227 11.62 -18.99 -11.74
N THR A 228 10.77 -19.98 -11.44
CA THR A 228 11.15 -21.40 -11.40
C THR A 228 11.35 -21.96 -12.82
N GLY A 229 10.55 -21.51 -13.79
CA GLY A 229 10.70 -21.89 -15.21
C GLY A 229 11.98 -21.33 -15.84
N ALA A 230 12.43 -20.15 -15.41
CA ALA A 230 13.69 -19.56 -15.88
C ALA A 230 14.95 -20.23 -15.30
N GLN A 231 14.82 -20.98 -14.20
CA GLN A 231 15.91 -21.73 -13.56
C GLN A 231 15.96 -23.21 -13.95
N ALA A 232 15.15 -23.66 -14.93
CA ALA A 232 15.27 -25.02 -15.45
C ALA A 232 16.70 -25.23 -16.01
N PRO A 233 17.52 -26.17 -15.47
CA PRO A 233 18.86 -26.40 -15.99
C PRO A 233 18.72 -26.83 -17.44
N THR A 234 19.45 -26.18 -18.33
CA THR A 234 19.71 -26.72 -19.67
C THR A 234 20.54 -28.01 -19.51
N ALA A 235 19.86 -29.11 -19.18
CA ALA A 235 20.42 -30.44 -19.24
C ALA A 235 20.63 -30.81 -20.70
N GLY A 236 21.73 -30.37 -21.26
CA GLY A 236 22.06 -30.62 -22.66
C GLY A 236 23.41 -30.05 -23.07
N GLY A 237 24.47 -30.32 -22.35
CA GLY A 237 25.79 -29.83 -22.67
C GLY A 237 26.88 -30.87 -22.39
N ARG A 238 26.98 -31.87 -23.30
CA ARG A 238 28.20 -32.61 -23.70
C ARG A 238 29.30 -32.80 -22.65
N ASN A 239 29.40 -34.05 -22.16
CA ASN A 239 30.66 -34.66 -21.83
C ASN A 239 31.67 -34.44 -22.96
N SER A 240 32.54 -33.46 -22.83
CA SER A 240 33.81 -33.41 -23.54
C SER A 240 34.87 -33.95 -22.57
N ALA A 241 35.22 -35.22 -22.78
CA ALA A 241 36.37 -35.87 -22.18
C ALA A 241 37.60 -34.96 -22.35
N SER A 242 38.21 -34.56 -21.24
CA SER A 242 39.54 -33.96 -21.22
C SER A 242 40.56 -35.07 -21.45
N PRO A 243 41.49 -34.97 -22.42
CA PRO A 243 42.59 -35.93 -22.55
C PRO A 243 43.55 -35.72 -21.38
N SER A 244 43.86 -36.81 -20.72
CA SER A 244 44.90 -36.95 -19.72
C SER A 244 46.27 -36.53 -20.29
N LEU A 245 46.88 -35.49 -19.77
CA LEU A 245 48.29 -35.16 -20.00
C LEU A 245 49.16 -36.07 -19.15
N PRO A 246 50.27 -36.63 -19.74
CA PRO A 246 51.17 -37.53 -19.03
C PRO A 246 52.06 -36.76 -18.04
N ASN A 247 52.21 -37.38 -16.87
CA ASN A 247 53.12 -37.05 -15.79
C ASN A 247 54.58 -37.05 -16.29
N ARG A 248 55.27 -35.92 -16.29
CA ARG A 248 56.73 -35.84 -16.44
C ARG A 248 57.36 -35.44 -15.13
N GLY A 249 57.90 -36.42 -14.53
CA GLY A 249 59.19 -36.62 -13.90
C GLY A 249 59.84 -35.44 -13.15
N THR A 250 59.98 -35.70 -11.87
CA THR A 250 61.03 -35.25 -10.97
C THR A 250 62.37 -34.90 -11.67
N MET A 251 62.87 -33.64 -11.45
CA MET A 251 64.32 -33.44 -11.44
C MET A 251 64.70 -32.53 -10.25
N ARG A 252 65.34 -33.14 -9.29
CA ARG A 252 66.24 -32.55 -8.28
C ARG A 252 67.40 -31.82 -8.95
N MET A 253 67.85 -30.75 -8.36
CA MET A 253 69.25 -30.32 -8.11
C MET A 253 69.24 -28.80 -7.91
N LYS A 254 69.81 -28.24 -7.03
CA LYS A 254 70.79 -28.09 -5.98
C LYS A 254 70.50 -26.79 -5.27
#